data_f31baf0dfb33cb0c635ed35a48645576
#
_entry.id   f31baf0dfb33cb0c635ed35a48645576
#
_cell.length_a   1.000
_cell.length_b   1.000
_cell.length_c   1.000
_cell.angle_alpha   90.00
_cell.angle_beta   90.00
_cell.angle_gamma   90.00
#
_symmetry.space_group_name_H-M   'P 1'
#
loop_
_entity.id
_entity.type
_entity.pdbx_description
1 polymer ?
#
loop_
_entity_poly.entity_id
_entity_poly.type
_entity_poly.pdbx_seq_one_letter_code
_entity_poly.pdbx_strand_id
1 'polypeptide(L)'
;MILDDLKLNQKIKVVDIGAAAIAETPVYKSLVDLEIADLIAIDGDIRQKQSILSLYNEKVSVISEFISDGKEHNLYLCAKESGMTSLLKPDINALTFFNGFQIFGEVIKTEKINTKKLDSLENIGSIDFLKVDAQGSELNIISNGEKRRFLFNVFLC
;
A
#
# COMPACT_ATOMS: atom_id res chain seq x y z
N MET A 1 23.95 20.40 6.47
CA MET A 1 22.64 19.96 7.01
C MET A 1 22.66 18.44 7.07
N ILE A 2 21.91 17.78 7.96
CA ILE A 2 21.98 16.33 8.26
C ILE A 2 22.09 15.40 7.01
N LEU A 3 21.59 15.85 5.86
CA LEU A 3 21.59 15.08 4.61
C LEU A 3 22.95 15.02 3.90
N ASP A 4 23.77 16.03 4.10
CA ASP A 4 25.14 16.05 3.51
C ASP A 4 26.06 15.08 4.26
N ASP A 5 25.71 14.76 5.52
CA ASP A 5 26.43 13.80 6.35
C ASP A 5 26.01 12.35 6.06
N LEU A 6 24.76 12.13 5.54
CA LEU A 6 24.29 10.85 5.06
C LEU A 6 24.83 10.61 3.64
N LYS A 7 26.07 10.18 3.51
CA LYS A 7 26.67 9.76 2.22
C LYS A 7 25.99 8.51 1.68
N LEU A 8 24.71 8.66 1.29
CA LEU A 8 23.99 7.58 0.62
C LEU A 8 24.53 7.46 -0.79
N ASN A 9 25.14 6.32 -1.10
CA ASN A 9 25.65 6.02 -2.45
C ASN A 9 24.48 5.76 -3.44
N GLN A 10 23.26 5.56 -2.92
CA GLN A 10 22.03 5.32 -3.70
C GLN A 10 20.82 5.77 -2.88
N LYS A 11 19.73 6.07 -3.56
CA LYS A 11 18.46 6.39 -2.91
C LYS A 11 17.87 5.17 -2.20
N ILE A 12 17.14 5.42 -1.13
CA ILE A 12 16.37 4.42 -0.39
C ILE A 12 15.18 4.01 -1.26
N LYS A 13 15.00 2.72 -1.51
CA LYS A 13 13.83 2.22 -2.22
C LYS A 13 12.70 1.91 -1.27
N VAL A 14 11.65 2.69 -1.36
CA VAL A 14 10.42 2.54 -0.59
C VAL A 14 9.36 1.85 -1.45
N VAL A 15 8.71 0.83 -0.91
CA VAL A 15 7.51 0.23 -1.50
C VAL A 15 6.38 0.36 -0.49
N ASP A 16 5.26 0.93 -0.93
CA ASP A 16 4.04 1.05 -0.13
C ASP A 16 2.92 0.26 -0.82
N ILE A 17 2.41 -0.77 -0.15
CA ILE A 17 1.29 -1.59 -0.61
C ILE A 17 0.04 -1.18 0.18
N GLY A 18 -1.03 -0.81 -0.54
CA GLY A 18 -2.17 -0.10 0.01
C GLY A 18 -1.85 1.38 0.18
N ALA A 19 -1.29 1.98 -0.88
CA ALA A 19 -0.77 3.35 -0.87
C ALA A 19 -1.85 4.43 -1.03
N ALA A 20 -3.12 4.09 -0.79
CA ALA A 20 -4.23 5.04 -0.89
C ALA A 20 -3.92 6.34 -0.12
N ALA A 21 -4.06 7.48 -0.79
CA ALA A 21 -3.83 8.80 -0.21
C ALA A 21 -5.04 9.21 0.65
N ILE A 22 -5.20 8.56 1.82
CA ILE A 22 -6.25 8.81 2.78
C ILE A 22 -5.64 9.66 3.91
N ALA A 23 -6.35 10.20 4.79
CA ALA A 23 -6.11 11.20 5.82
C ALA A 23 -4.68 11.39 6.40
N GLU A 24 -3.82 10.39 6.43
CA GLU A 24 -2.51 10.49 7.09
C GLU A 24 -1.34 10.67 6.11
N THR A 25 -0.39 11.52 6.48
CA THR A 25 0.86 11.67 5.73
C THR A 25 1.76 10.47 6.00
N PRO A 26 2.17 9.71 4.97
CA PRO A 26 3.06 8.56 5.15
C PRO A 26 4.40 8.96 5.80
N VAL A 27 4.89 8.11 6.72
CA VAL A 27 6.12 8.37 7.50
C VAL A 27 7.36 8.60 6.63
N TYR A 28 7.40 8.05 5.44
CA TYR A 28 8.51 8.18 4.49
C TYR A 28 8.35 9.37 3.53
N LYS A 29 7.23 10.11 3.59
CA LYS A 29 6.95 11.18 2.61
C LYS A 29 8.06 12.23 2.56
N SER A 30 8.61 12.62 3.71
CA SER A 30 9.71 13.57 3.77
C SER A 30 10.97 13.10 3.03
N LEU A 31 11.25 11.79 3.02
CA LEU A 31 12.39 11.23 2.29
C LEU A 31 12.18 11.33 0.77
N VAL A 32 10.94 11.12 0.32
CA VAL A 32 10.56 11.27 -1.09
C VAL A 32 10.62 12.73 -1.52
N ASP A 33 10.08 13.64 -0.71
CA ASP A 33 10.08 15.09 -1.00
C ASP A 33 11.50 15.64 -1.09
N LEU A 34 12.43 15.13 -0.29
CA LEU A 34 13.84 15.48 -0.29
C LEU A 34 14.67 14.74 -1.36
N GLU A 35 14.01 13.92 -2.18
CA GLU A 35 14.64 13.13 -3.25
C GLU A 35 15.72 12.12 -2.76
N ILE A 36 15.65 11.73 -1.48
CA ILE A 36 16.53 10.72 -0.87
C ILE A 36 15.97 9.30 -1.10
N ALA A 37 14.65 9.18 -1.30
CA ALA A 37 13.99 7.92 -1.56
C ALA A 37 13.30 7.92 -2.92
N ASP A 38 13.28 6.75 -3.57
CA ASP A 38 12.43 6.43 -4.70
C ASP A 38 11.25 5.61 -4.20
N LEU A 39 10.03 6.09 -4.47
CA LEU A 39 8.79 5.45 -4.04
C LEU A 39 8.15 4.65 -5.18
N ILE A 40 7.78 3.42 -4.87
CA ILE A 40 6.86 2.60 -5.65
C ILE A 40 5.58 2.44 -4.81
N ALA A 41 4.53 3.13 -5.20
CA ALA A 41 3.21 3.04 -4.58
C ALA A 41 2.38 1.99 -5.31
N ILE A 42 1.83 1.04 -4.58
CA ILE A 42 1.02 -0.06 -5.11
C ILE A 42 -0.37 0.02 -4.51
N ASP A 43 -1.37 0.19 -5.35
CA ASP A 43 -2.77 0.18 -4.94
C ASP A 43 -3.64 -0.37 -6.08
N GLY A 44 -4.39 -1.42 -5.79
CA GLY A 44 -5.26 -2.05 -6.78
C GLY A 44 -6.51 -1.25 -7.11
N ASP A 45 -6.94 -0.35 -6.21
CA ASP A 45 -8.07 0.53 -6.48
C ASP A 45 -7.65 1.68 -7.40
N ILE A 46 -7.98 1.54 -8.68
CA ILE A 46 -7.61 2.53 -9.70
C ILE A 46 -8.11 3.96 -9.37
N ARG A 47 -9.15 4.09 -8.53
CA ARG A 47 -9.67 5.38 -8.09
C ARG A 47 -8.65 6.17 -7.27
N GLN A 48 -7.68 5.48 -6.62
CA GLN A 48 -6.63 6.09 -5.80
C GLN A 48 -5.48 6.67 -6.61
N LYS A 49 -5.26 6.18 -7.85
CA LYS A 49 -4.08 6.50 -8.65
C LYS A 49 -3.80 8.01 -8.75
N GLN A 50 -4.81 8.80 -9.10
CA GLN A 50 -4.62 10.25 -9.28
C GLN A 50 -4.31 10.96 -7.95
N SER A 51 -4.93 10.52 -6.86
CA SER A 51 -4.67 11.07 -5.53
C SER A 51 -3.23 10.77 -5.09
N ILE A 52 -2.73 9.55 -5.34
CA ILE A 52 -1.34 9.17 -5.07
C ILE A 52 -0.38 10.03 -5.89
N LEU A 53 -0.57 10.13 -7.19
CA LEU A 53 0.28 10.96 -8.07
C LEU A 53 0.33 12.41 -7.59
N SER A 54 -0.82 12.99 -7.26
CA SER A 54 -0.92 14.37 -6.78
C SER A 54 -0.20 14.58 -5.44
N LEU A 55 -0.25 13.60 -4.52
CA LEU A 55 0.42 13.67 -3.21
C LEU A 55 1.94 13.81 -3.34
N TYR A 56 2.54 13.24 -4.38
CA TYR A 56 3.98 13.21 -4.62
C TYR A 56 4.42 14.03 -5.83
N ASN A 57 3.59 14.97 -6.30
CA ASN A 57 3.88 15.82 -7.48
C ASN A 57 4.33 15.00 -8.69
N GLU A 58 3.69 13.85 -8.93
CA GLU A 58 3.98 12.89 -10.00
C GLU A 58 5.39 12.25 -9.96
N LYS A 59 6.15 12.46 -8.88
CA LYS A 59 7.51 11.91 -8.69
C LYS A 59 7.50 10.50 -8.09
N VAL A 60 6.47 9.70 -8.39
CA VAL A 60 6.26 8.36 -7.83
C VAL A 60 5.91 7.36 -8.92
N SER A 61 6.40 6.14 -8.81
CA SER A 61 5.94 5.03 -9.66
C SER A 61 4.68 4.41 -9.05
N VAL A 62 3.57 4.41 -9.79
CA VAL A 62 2.30 3.82 -9.32
C VAL A 62 2.03 2.52 -10.07
N ILE A 63 1.83 1.44 -9.31
CA ILE A 63 1.41 0.14 -9.82
C ILE A 63 -0.03 -0.11 -9.39
N SER A 64 -0.96 -0.21 -10.36
CA SER A 64 -2.38 -0.44 -10.09
C SER A 64 -2.69 -1.93 -10.11
N GLU A 65 -2.27 -2.64 -9.06
CA GLU A 65 -2.44 -4.08 -8.90
C GLU A 65 -2.79 -4.42 -7.45
N PHE A 66 -3.67 -5.41 -7.27
CA PHE A 66 -3.94 -5.99 -5.95
C PHE A 66 -2.88 -7.05 -5.64
N ILE A 67 -2.20 -6.88 -4.50
CA ILE A 67 -1.13 -7.81 -4.08
C ILE A 67 -1.66 -8.74 -2.99
N SER A 68 -1.45 -10.04 -3.19
CA SER A 68 -1.78 -11.09 -2.22
C SER A 68 -1.05 -12.41 -2.59
N ASP A 69 -1.76 -13.53 -2.64
CA ASP A 69 -1.24 -14.88 -2.91
C ASP A 69 -1.20 -15.26 -4.40
N GLY A 70 -1.60 -14.36 -5.30
CA GLY A 70 -1.62 -14.57 -6.74
C GLY A 70 -2.84 -15.34 -7.24
N LYS A 71 -3.90 -15.45 -6.45
CA LYS A 71 -5.15 -16.13 -6.81
C LYS A 71 -6.28 -15.14 -7.03
N GLU A 72 -7.42 -15.69 -7.49
CA GLU A 72 -8.68 -14.96 -7.55
C GLU A 72 -9.28 -14.80 -6.14
N HIS A 73 -9.71 -13.59 -5.82
CA HIS A 73 -10.37 -13.24 -4.56
C HIS A 73 -11.61 -12.39 -4.82
N ASN A 74 -12.52 -12.35 -3.84
CA ASN A 74 -13.56 -11.33 -3.80
C ASN A 74 -12.92 -10.02 -3.28
N LEU A 75 -13.16 -8.93 -3.98
CA LEU A 75 -12.87 -7.58 -3.52
C LEU A 75 -14.15 -6.98 -2.96
N TYR A 76 -14.10 -6.51 -1.73
CA TYR A 76 -15.17 -5.75 -1.09
C TYR A 76 -14.85 -4.26 -1.20
N LEU A 77 -15.42 -3.62 -2.20
CA LEU A 77 -15.16 -2.23 -2.52
C LEU A 77 -16.01 -1.33 -1.63
N CYS A 78 -15.36 -0.53 -0.82
CA CYS A 78 -15.96 0.49 0.02
C CYS A 78 -15.87 1.88 -0.62
N ALA A 79 -16.37 2.92 0.05
CA ALA A 79 -16.19 4.29 -0.41
C ALA A 79 -14.70 4.61 -0.56
N LYS A 80 -14.34 5.41 -1.57
CA LYS A 80 -12.93 5.72 -1.89
C LYS A 80 -12.16 6.31 -0.69
N GLU A 81 -12.85 7.11 0.08
CA GLU A 81 -12.29 7.86 1.21
C GLU A 81 -12.26 7.06 2.51
N SER A 82 -12.87 5.85 2.52
CA SER A 82 -13.00 5.03 3.74
C SER A 82 -11.70 4.33 4.13
N GLY A 83 -10.84 4.02 3.16
CA GLY A 83 -9.65 3.19 3.37
C GLY A 83 -9.94 1.72 3.65
N MET A 84 -11.20 1.27 3.60
CA MET A 84 -11.60 -0.08 4.00
C MET A 84 -11.87 -1.04 2.83
N THR A 85 -11.52 -0.66 1.61
CA THR A 85 -11.55 -1.59 0.46
C THR A 85 -10.57 -2.74 0.71
N SER A 86 -11.05 -3.98 0.70
CA SER A 86 -10.26 -5.13 1.14
C SER A 86 -10.67 -6.44 0.43
N LEU A 87 -9.78 -7.43 0.47
CA LEU A 87 -10.10 -8.82 0.12
C LEU A 87 -10.89 -9.52 1.24
N LEU A 88 -10.89 -8.97 2.45
CA LEU A 88 -11.71 -9.44 3.56
C LEU A 88 -12.99 -8.63 3.67
N LYS A 89 -14.11 -9.34 3.87
CA LYS A 89 -15.40 -8.68 4.09
C LYS A 89 -15.38 -7.94 5.43
N PRO A 90 -15.70 -6.63 5.47
CA PRO A 90 -15.81 -5.90 6.72
C PRO A 90 -16.82 -6.55 7.69
N ASP A 91 -16.43 -6.72 8.94
CA ASP A 91 -17.35 -7.16 10.00
C ASP A 91 -18.09 -5.95 10.57
N ILE A 92 -19.30 -5.74 10.08
CA ILE A 92 -20.15 -4.62 10.49
C ILE A 92 -20.44 -4.67 12.00
N ASN A 93 -20.57 -5.88 12.59
CA ASN A 93 -20.82 -5.99 14.02
C ASN A 93 -19.61 -5.48 14.82
N ALA A 94 -18.39 -5.82 14.41
CA ALA A 94 -17.17 -5.30 15.04
C ALA A 94 -17.09 -3.77 14.89
N LEU A 95 -17.42 -3.23 13.73
CA LEU A 95 -17.40 -1.79 13.47
C LEU A 95 -18.43 -1.01 14.30
N THR A 96 -19.51 -1.64 14.76
CA THR A 96 -20.49 -0.98 15.65
C THR A 96 -19.96 -0.63 17.02
N PHE A 97 -18.86 -1.27 17.48
CA PHE A 97 -18.21 -0.90 18.75
C PHE A 97 -17.58 0.50 18.68
N PHE A 98 -17.28 1.00 17.48
CA PHE A 98 -16.68 2.31 17.28
C PHE A 98 -17.73 3.27 16.74
N ASN A 99 -17.96 4.37 17.47
CA ASN A 99 -19.01 5.33 17.13
C ASN A 99 -18.81 5.90 15.71
N GLY A 100 -19.77 5.63 14.83
CA GLY A 100 -19.76 6.12 13.43
C GLY A 100 -18.85 5.34 12.46
N PHE A 101 -18.16 4.29 12.89
CA PHE A 101 -17.24 3.54 12.02
C PHE A 101 -17.94 2.64 10.99
N GLN A 102 -19.19 2.27 11.20
CA GLN A 102 -19.93 1.39 10.29
C GLN A 102 -19.97 1.92 8.86
N ILE A 103 -20.05 3.24 8.68
CA ILE A 103 -20.11 3.88 7.35
C ILE A 103 -18.85 3.63 6.52
N PHE A 104 -17.69 3.46 7.16
CA PHE A 104 -16.43 3.20 6.46
C PHE A 104 -16.39 1.77 5.91
N GLY A 105 -17.01 0.80 6.60
CA GLY A 105 -17.09 -0.59 6.18
C GLY A 105 -18.27 -0.91 5.27
N GLU A 106 -19.06 0.07 4.83
CA GLU A 106 -20.16 -0.14 3.90
C GLU A 106 -19.62 -0.58 2.54
N VAL A 107 -19.99 -1.82 2.16
CA VAL A 107 -19.58 -2.40 0.88
C VAL A 107 -20.50 -1.91 -0.22
N ILE A 108 -20.01 -1.08 -1.12
CA ILE A 108 -20.78 -0.54 -2.27
C ILE A 108 -20.78 -1.50 -3.47
N LYS A 109 -19.78 -2.38 -3.57
CA LYS A 109 -19.68 -3.38 -4.63
C LYS A 109 -18.83 -4.56 -4.18
N THR A 110 -19.21 -5.76 -4.64
CA THR A 110 -18.35 -6.95 -4.53
C THR A 110 -18.04 -7.44 -5.93
N GLU A 111 -16.77 -7.67 -6.23
CA GLU A 111 -16.34 -8.18 -7.52
C GLU A 111 -15.19 -9.17 -7.36
N LYS A 112 -15.03 -10.05 -8.33
CA LYS A 112 -13.90 -10.98 -8.38
C LYS A 112 -12.73 -10.31 -9.08
N ILE A 113 -11.56 -10.39 -8.45
CA ILE A 113 -10.31 -9.87 -8.99
C ILE A 113 -9.22 -10.93 -8.92
N ASN A 114 -8.25 -10.83 -9.82
CA ASN A 114 -7.01 -11.59 -9.72
C ASN A 114 -5.98 -10.77 -8.97
N THR A 115 -5.33 -11.38 -8.00
CA THR A 115 -4.23 -10.75 -7.27
C THR A 115 -2.88 -11.13 -7.89
N LYS A 116 -1.82 -10.39 -7.54
CA LYS A 116 -0.43 -10.72 -7.86
C LYS A 116 0.35 -11.02 -6.59
N LYS A 117 1.36 -11.89 -6.70
CA LYS A 117 2.34 -12.06 -5.63
C LYS A 117 3.32 -10.89 -5.67
N LEU A 118 3.78 -10.45 -4.51
CA LEU A 118 4.84 -9.45 -4.44
C LEU A 118 6.09 -9.90 -5.21
N ASP A 119 6.42 -11.19 -5.14
CA ASP A 119 7.54 -11.79 -5.87
C ASP A 119 7.40 -11.78 -7.40
N SER A 120 6.17 -11.68 -7.92
CA SER A 120 5.91 -11.65 -9.37
C SER A 120 6.03 -10.27 -10.01
N LEU A 121 6.21 -9.21 -9.22
CA LEU A 121 6.38 -7.85 -9.76
C LEU A 121 7.81 -7.66 -10.25
N GLU A 122 8.02 -7.59 -11.56
CA GLU A 122 9.37 -7.68 -12.17
C GLU A 122 10.26 -6.47 -11.85
N ASN A 123 9.75 -5.26 -11.86
CA ASN A 123 10.57 -4.03 -11.84
C ASN A 123 10.78 -3.39 -10.47
N ILE A 124 10.52 -4.11 -9.38
CA ILE A 124 10.65 -3.56 -8.03
C ILE A 124 12.11 -3.64 -7.52
N GLY A 125 12.84 -4.71 -7.86
CA GLY A 125 14.21 -4.94 -7.37
C GLY A 125 14.27 -5.24 -5.87
N SER A 126 15.37 -4.87 -5.21
CA SER A 126 15.50 -4.92 -3.74
C SER A 126 14.66 -3.82 -3.10
N ILE A 127 14.13 -4.09 -1.91
CA ILE A 127 13.29 -3.16 -1.13
C ILE A 127 14.05 -2.82 0.14
N ASP A 128 14.28 -1.52 0.40
CA ASP A 128 14.93 -1.05 1.62
C ASP A 128 13.89 -0.77 2.73
N PHE A 129 12.70 -0.30 2.35
CA PHE A 129 11.59 -0.04 3.26
C PHE A 129 10.28 -0.51 2.62
N LEU A 130 9.55 -1.38 3.32
CA LEU A 130 8.24 -1.87 2.91
C LEU A 130 7.18 -1.43 3.92
N LYS A 131 6.16 -0.70 3.45
CA LYS A 131 4.90 -0.49 4.17
C LYS A 131 3.85 -1.40 3.56
N VAL A 132 3.06 -2.06 4.39
CA VAL A 132 1.91 -2.86 3.97
C VAL A 132 0.71 -2.46 4.82
N ASP A 133 -0.31 -1.96 4.15
CA ASP A 133 -1.59 -1.57 4.73
C ASP A 133 -2.70 -2.04 3.77
N ALA A 134 -2.99 -3.32 3.81
CA ALA A 134 -3.87 -3.99 2.85
C ALA A 134 -5.15 -4.52 3.51
N GLN A 135 -5.50 -3.95 4.67
CA GLN A 135 -6.73 -4.21 5.39
C GLN A 135 -7.00 -5.71 5.61
N GLY A 136 -5.99 -6.41 6.21
CA GLY A 136 -6.06 -7.81 6.59
C GLY A 136 -5.39 -8.81 5.63
N SER A 137 -4.82 -8.34 4.51
CA SER A 137 -4.09 -9.20 3.56
C SER A 137 -2.57 -9.22 3.79
N GLU A 138 -2.07 -8.55 4.82
CA GLU A 138 -0.65 -8.31 5.10
C GLU A 138 0.16 -9.61 5.16
N LEU A 139 -0.34 -10.59 5.90
CA LEU A 139 0.32 -11.91 6.03
C LEU A 139 0.46 -12.60 4.67
N ASN A 140 -0.59 -12.58 3.85
CA ASN A 140 -0.58 -13.18 2.53
C ASN A 140 0.44 -12.49 1.61
N ILE A 141 0.54 -11.17 1.70
CA ILE A 141 1.49 -10.37 0.91
C ILE A 141 2.92 -10.74 1.28
N ILE A 142 3.24 -10.73 2.59
CA ILE A 142 4.60 -11.01 3.09
C ILE A 142 5.00 -12.45 2.78
N SER A 143 4.11 -13.43 3.01
CA SER A 143 4.37 -14.85 2.75
C SER A 143 4.58 -15.17 1.26
N ASN A 144 4.16 -14.27 0.36
CA ASN A 144 4.37 -14.38 -1.09
C ASN A 144 5.37 -13.36 -1.64
N GLY A 145 6.22 -12.82 -0.75
CA GLY A 145 7.32 -11.89 -1.04
C GLY A 145 8.70 -12.38 -0.58
N GLU A 146 8.88 -13.70 -0.37
CA GLU A 146 10.09 -14.29 0.21
C GLU A 146 11.36 -14.07 -0.63
N LYS A 147 11.24 -13.94 -1.95
CA LYS A 147 12.36 -13.65 -2.85
C LYS A 147 12.84 -12.21 -2.74
N ARG A 148 12.02 -11.31 -2.20
CA ARG A 148 12.39 -9.94 -1.94
C ARG A 148 13.21 -9.91 -0.67
N ARG A 149 14.49 -9.59 -0.78
CA ARG A 149 15.35 -9.38 0.40
C ARG A 149 14.87 -8.14 1.12
N PHE A 150 14.14 -8.32 2.20
CA PHE A 150 13.82 -7.23 3.12
C PHE A 150 15.05 -6.96 3.98
N LEU A 151 15.76 -5.89 3.71
CA LEU A 151 16.97 -5.52 4.46
C LEU A 151 16.66 -4.80 5.78
N PHE A 152 15.47 -4.93 6.36
CA PHE A 152 14.97 -4.32 7.59
C PHE A 152 13.91 -3.23 7.39
N ASN A 153 12.83 -3.39 8.11
CA ASN A 153 11.66 -2.55 8.37
C ASN A 153 10.45 -2.86 7.50
N VAL A 154 9.68 -3.88 7.94
CA VAL A 154 8.29 -4.07 7.52
C VAL A 154 7.43 -3.33 8.53
N PHE A 155 6.71 -2.29 8.10
CA PHE A 155 5.65 -1.65 8.88
C PHE A 155 4.31 -2.25 8.47
N LEU A 156 3.63 -2.87 9.44
CA LEU A 156 2.25 -3.34 9.31
C LEU A 156 1.34 -2.33 10.02
N CYS A 157 0.35 -1.84 9.33
CA CYS A 157 -0.70 -0.97 9.89
C CYS A 157 -1.98 -1.76 10.10
#